data_0c848631b023a8d7fc1b00b26b31ec5d
#
_entry.id   0c848631b023a8d7fc1b00b26b31ec5d
#
_cell.length_a   1.000
_cell.length_b   1.000
_cell.length_c   1.000
_cell.angle_alpha   90.00
_cell.angle_beta   90.00
_cell.angle_gamma   90.00
#
_symmetry.space_group_name_H-M   'P 1'
#
loop_
_entity.id
_entity.type
_entity.pdbx_description
1 polymer ?
#
loop_
_entity_poly.entity_id
_entity_poly.type
_entity_poly.pdbx_seq_one_letter_code
_entity_poly.pdbx_strand_id
1 'polypeptide(L)'
;MELWQDGAPLLSHDLDLAGKTVHIRFPVGTLGDILAWFPYAEEFRRKHGCKVYCSMSEKIAELFQPSYPKIRFLPPGEAPENCYATYYMSIFFPADDRFHQPTDFRVIGLALNIPYILGLDVVERRPRLAPSGLRPVKEPYVCIAAQSTSQAKYWNNPRGWIETIDFLKALGYRVLCIDKEKCHGSGRHWHTIPYGCEDFTGDLPLQERVDLLGHADFFVGLSSGLSWLAWGAGTPVVMISGFTLPYNEFYTPYRVINFHVCNGCWTDSSEEFSHADFGWCPRHAGTEREFECTRFISSGQVCQTIARLMADYKLDHKEGKVRVHG
;
A
#
# COMPACT_ATOMS: atom_id res chain seq x y z
N MET A 1 -4.15 32.28 12.53
CA MET A 1 -2.87 32.91 12.11
C MET A 1 -3.01 34.39 12.34
N GLU A 2 -2.06 34.99 13.04
CA GLU A 2 -2.04 36.44 13.27
C GLU A 2 -0.69 37.00 12.85
N LEU A 3 -0.71 38.12 12.17
CA LEU A 3 0.46 38.92 11.87
C LEU A 3 0.36 40.22 12.65
N TRP A 4 1.44 40.58 13.32
CA TRP A 4 1.52 41.78 14.14
C TRP A 4 2.70 42.66 13.66
N GLN A 5 2.50 43.96 13.61
CA GLN A 5 3.57 44.92 13.33
C GLN A 5 3.46 46.06 14.36
N ASP A 6 4.57 46.37 15.02
CA ASP A 6 4.67 47.43 16.02
C ASP A 6 3.59 47.38 17.12
N GLY A 7 3.21 46.18 17.55
CA GLY A 7 2.19 45.92 18.57
C GLY A 7 0.73 46.07 18.10
N ALA A 8 0.50 46.27 16.80
CA ALA A 8 -0.82 46.28 16.18
C ALA A 8 -1.05 45.05 15.31
N PRO A 9 -2.27 44.44 15.34
CA PRO A 9 -2.58 43.34 14.47
C PRO A 9 -2.69 43.81 13.01
N LEU A 10 -1.90 43.23 12.13
CA LEU A 10 -1.89 43.52 10.70
C LEU A 10 -2.83 42.59 9.92
N LEU A 11 -2.92 41.33 10.35
CA LEU A 11 -3.79 40.32 9.80
C LEU A 11 -4.17 39.35 10.88
N SER A 12 -5.46 39.04 10.99
CA SER A 12 -5.95 37.86 11.72
C SER A 12 -6.74 36.99 10.76
N HIS A 13 -6.39 35.70 10.69
CA HIS A 13 -7.08 34.71 9.87
C HIS A 13 -7.26 33.41 10.63
N ASP A 14 -8.51 33.02 10.82
CA ASP A 14 -8.89 31.73 11.36
C ASP A 14 -9.20 30.79 10.20
N LEU A 15 -8.62 29.58 10.26
CA LEU A 15 -8.90 28.55 9.28
C LEU A 15 -10.31 28.00 9.48
N ASP A 16 -11.27 28.54 8.73
CA ASP A 16 -12.64 28.03 8.67
C ASP A 16 -12.93 27.51 7.27
N LEU A 17 -13.07 26.20 7.17
CA LEU A 17 -13.38 25.50 5.92
C LEU A 17 -14.84 25.07 5.79
N ALA A 18 -15.69 25.39 6.77
CA ALA A 18 -17.09 24.98 6.77
C ALA A 18 -17.79 25.45 5.49
N GLY A 19 -18.34 24.51 4.73
CA GLY A 19 -19.00 24.75 3.46
C GLY A 19 -18.12 25.20 2.29
N LYS A 20 -16.81 25.42 2.52
CA LYS A 20 -15.86 25.79 1.47
C LYS A 20 -15.54 24.63 0.54
N THR A 21 -15.10 24.96 -0.68
CA THR A 21 -14.59 23.96 -1.63
C THR A 21 -13.09 23.79 -1.43
N VAL A 22 -12.66 22.55 -1.21
CA VAL A 22 -11.26 22.18 -1.05
C VAL A 22 -10.89 21.14 -2.09
N HIS A 23 -9.71 21.29 -2.66
CA HIS A 23 -9.13 20.36 -3.62
C HIS A 23 -7.97 19.59 -3.00
N ILE A 24 -8.04 18.26 -3.03
CA ILE A 24 -6.96 17.37 -2.62
C ILE A 24 -6.46 16.64 -3.87
N ARG A 25 -5.22 16.91 -4.25
CA ARG A 25 -4.59 16.35 -5.45
C ARG A 25 -3.75 15.14 -5.08
N PHE A 26 -3.97 14.05 -5.80
CA PHE A 26 -3.18 12.84 -5.70
C PHE A 26 -2.28 12.69 -6.94
N PRO A 27 -1.09 12.07 -6.80
CA PRO A 27 -0.22 11.78 -7.94
C PRO A 27 -0.86 10.73 -8.86
N VAL A 28 -0.38 10.68 -10.10
CA VAL A 28 -0.79 9.67 -11.08
C VAL A 28 0.12 8.46 -10.95
N GLY A 29 -0.44 7.25 -10.87
CA GLY A 29 0.28 6.01 -11.15
C GLY A 29 0.71 5.14 -9.96
N THR A 30 0.51 5.55 -8.71
CA THR A 30 0.96 4.79 -7.52
C THR A 30 -0.22 4.28 -6.71
N LEU A 31 -0.63 3.02 -6.96
CA LEU A 31 -1.79 2.41 -6.28
C LEU A 31 -1.63 2.39 -4.75
N GLY A 32 -0.47 1.94 -4.26
CA GLY A 32 -0.22 1.79 -2.82
C GLY A 32 -0.30 3.12 -2.08
N ASP A 33 0.31 4.16 -2.63
CA ASP A 33 0.34 5.49 -2.04
C ASP A 33 -1.06 6.09 -1.95
N ILE A 34 -1.84 5.99 -3.04
CA ILE A 34 -3.22 6.52 -3.04
C ILE A 34 -4.11 5.74 -2.06
N LEU A 35 -3.97 4.42 -1.96
CA LEU A 35 -4.70 3.63 -0.97
C LEU A 35 -4.32 4.00 0.47
N ALA A 36 -3.05 4.29 0.72
CA ALA A 36 -2.56 4.74 2.01
C ALA A 36 -3.10 6.13 2.40
N TRP A 37 -3.24 7.03 1.43
CA TRP A 37 -3.50 8.46 1.67
C TRP A 37 -4.96 8.86 1.56
N PHE A 38 -5.73 8.21 0.70
CA PHE A 38 -7.10 8.61 0.40
C PHE A 38 -8.05 8.64 1.62
N PRO A 39 -7.97 7.72 2.62
CA PRO A 39 -8.85 7.77 3.78
C PRO A 39 -8.82 9.11 4.53
N TYR A 40 -7.69 9.81 4.49
CA TYR A 40 -7.52 11.10 5.15
C TYR A 40 -8.27 12.24 4.45
N ALA A 41 -8.58 12.11 3.16
CA ALA A 41 -9.42 13.07 2.45
C ALA A 41 -10.86 13.08 3.00
N GLU A 42 -11.42 11.91 3.29
CA GLU A 42 -12.74 11.79 3.92
C GLU A 42 -12.71 12.29 5.37
N GLU A 43 -11.64 11.99 6.11
CA GLU A 43 -11.50 12.49 7.48
C GLU A 43 -11.38 14.02 7.52
N PHE A 44 -10.62 14.59 6.60
CA PHE A 44 -10.52 16.04 6.42
C PHE A 44 -11.89 16.65 6.13
N ARG A 45 -12.63 16.05 5.19
CA ARG A 45 -14.00 16.49 4.89
C ARG A 45 -14.89 16.49 6.11
N ARG A 46 -14.82 15.40 6.92
CA ARG A 46 -15.64 15.26 8.14
C ARG A 46 -15.26 16.26 9.23
N LYS A 47 -13.95 16.43 9.47
CA LYS A 47 -13.42 17.34 10.48
C LYS A 47 -13.82 18.79 10.21
N HIS A 48 -13.72 19.21 8.95
CA HIS A 48 -13.90 20.61 8.57
C HIS A 48 -15.29 20.94 7.97
N GLY A 49 -16.17 19.98 7.76
CA GLY A 49 -17.48 20.23 7.14
C GLY A 49 -17.41 20.84 5.74
N CYS A 50 -16.30 20.63 5.02
CA CYS A 50 -16.04 21.21 3.71
C CYS A 50 -16.50 20.31 2.56
N LYS A 51 -16.55 20.86 1.34
CA LYS A 51 -16.78 20.12 0.09
C LYS A 51 -15.43 19.70 -0.46
N VAL A 52 -15.12 18.39 -0.48
CA VAL A 52 -13.83 17.88 -0.95
C VAL A 52 -13.94 17.33 -2.35
N TYR A 53 -13.04 17.80 -3.21
CA TYR A 53 -12.77 17.27 -4.54
C TYR A 53 -11.40 16.59 -4.53
N CYS A 54 -11.32 15.37 -5.06
CA CYS A 54 -10.06 14.63 -5.18
C CYS A 54 -9.73 14.42 -6.65
N SER A 55 -8.59 14.90 -7.13
CA SER A 55 -8.12 14.57 -8.48
C SER A 55 -7.16 13.39 -8.44
N MET A 56 -7.47 12.35 -9.22
CA MET A 56 -6.69 11.11 -9.33
C MET A 56 -7.04 10.36 -10.61
N SER A 57 -6.32 9.28 -10.93
CA SER A 57 -6.66 8.44 -12.08
C SER A 57 -8.06 7.84 -11.94
N GLU A 58 -8.80 7.78 -13.05
CA GLU A 58 -10.17 7.27 -13.11
C GLU A 58 -10.30 5.85 -12.55
N LYS A 59 -9.40 4.94 -12.96
CA LYS A 59 -9.36 3.55 -12.45
C LYS A 59 -9.32 3.44 -10.91
N ILE A 60 -8.68 4.41 -10.25
CA ILE A 60 -8.60 4.42 -8.77
C ILE A 60 -9.81 5.15 -8.18
N ALA A 61 -10.29 6.21 -8.83
CA ALA A 61 -11.49 6.91 -8.40
C ALA A 61 -12.71 5.99 -8.37
N GLU A 62 -12.90 5.17 -9.41
CA GLU A 62 -13.97 4.16 -9.51
C GLU A 62 -13.99 3.21 -8.32
N LEU A 63 -12.80 2.83 -7.80
CA LEU A 63 -12.67 1.96 -6.64
C LEU A 63 -13.22 2.58 -5.35
N PHE A 64 -13.10 3.91 -5.20
CA PHE A 64 -13.53 4.62 -4.01
C PHE A 64 -14.96 5.14 -4.06
N GLN A 65 -15.47 5.45 -5.24
CA GLN A 65 -16.78 6.07 -5.43
C GLN A 65 -17.92 5.40 -4.65
N PRO A 66 -18.06 4.06 -4.65
CA PRO A 66 -19.16 3.41 -3.94
C PRO A 66 -19.12 3.62 -2.42
N SER A 67 -17.92 3.66 -1.83
CA SER A 67 -17.72 3.76 -0.38
C SER A 67 -17.60 5.20 0.14
N TYR A 68 -17.46 6.20 -0.77
CA TYR A 68 -17.22 7.60 -0.42
C TYR A 68 -18.11 8.56 -1.21
N PRO A 69 -19.44 8.44 -1.12
CA PRO A 69 -20.38 9.20 -1.97
C PRO A 69 -20.37 10.71 -1.76
N LYS A 70 -19.73 11.20 -0.69
CA LYS A 70 -19.61 12.63 -0.38
C LYS A 70 -18.32 13.27 -0.89
N ILE A 71 -17.39 12.48 -1.43
CA ILE A 71 -16.20 12.96 -2.13
C ILE A 71 -16.53 13.09 -3.61
N ARG A 72 -16.08 14.17 -4.23
CA ARG A 72 -16.19 14.36 -5.69
C ARG A 72 -14.83 14.06 -6.32
N PHE A 73 -14.85 13.23 -7.35
CA PHE A 73 -13.65 12.83 -8.06
C PHE A 73 -13.51 13.61 -9.35
N LEU A 74 -12.27 14.01 -9.67
CA LEU A 74 -11.91 14.72 -10.89
C LEU A 74 -10.76 13.97 -11.59
N PRO A 75 -10.67 14.07 -12.91
CA PRO A 75 -9.49 13.60 -13.64
C PRO A 75 -8.22 14.28 -13.18
N PRO A 76 -7.04 13.65 -13.39
CA PRO A 76 -5.75 14.28 -13.12
C PRO A 76 -5.59 15.59 -13.89
N GLY A 77 -5.11 16.61 -13.19
CA GLY A 77 -4.90 17.96 -13.78
C GLY A 77 -6.12 18.86 -13.73
N GLU A 78 -7.31 18.37 -13.45
CA GLU A 78 -8.49 19.20 -13.24
C GLU A 78 -8.59 19.70 -11.81
N ALA A 79 -9.20 20.86 -11.63
CA ALA A 79 -9.47 21.49 -10.36
C ALA A 79 -10.91 22.02 -10.30
N PRO A 80 -11.53 22.08 -9.13
CA PRO A 80 -12.87 22.67 -8.98
C PRO A 80 -12.81 24.19 -9.17
N GLU A 81 -13.89 24.77 -9.66
CA GLU A 81 -14.05 26.23 -9.69
C GLU A 81 -14.12 26.79 -8.26
N ASN A 82 -13.63 28.01 -8.05
CA ASN A 82 -13.69 28.73 -6.79
C ASN A 82 -13.13 27.92 -5.59
N CYS A 83 -12.02 27.25 -5.80
CA CYS A 83 -11.35 26.47 -4.77
C CYS A 83 -10.78 27.38 -3.68
N TYR A 84 -11.14 27.17 -2.42
CA TYR A 84 -10.61 27.92 -1.28
C TYR A 84 -9.19 27.50 -0.93
N ALA A 85 -8.89 26.21 -0.97
CA ALA A 85 -7.58 25.64 -0.66
C ALA A 85 -7.29 24.42 -1.51
N THR A 86 -6.01 24.21 -1.85
CA THR A 86 -5.52 23.02 -2.54
C THR A 86 -4.41 22.37 -1.73
N TYR A 87 -4.52 21.07 -1.51
CA TYR A 87 -3.52 20.25 -0.84
C TYR A 87 -2.95 19.24 -1.84
N TYR A 88 -1.63 19.04 -1.79
CA TYR A 88 -0.92 18.06 -2.61
C TYR A 88 -0.55 16.86 -1.76
N MET A 89 -1.07 15.69 -2.11
CA MET A 89 -0.71 14.43 -1.50
C MET A 89 0.41 13.81 -2.32
N SER A 90 1.61 13.77 -1.79
CA SER A 90 2.78 13.17 -2.44
C SER A 90 3.85 12.84 -1.40
N ILE A 91 4.90 12.19 -1.87
CA ILE A 91 6.17 12.05 -1.15
C ILE A 91 7.08 13.16 -1.67
N PHE A 92 7.53 14.01 -0.77
CA PHE A 92 8.46 15.09 -1.09
C PHE A 92 9.80 14.78 -0.45
N PHE A 93 10.85 14.66 -1.23
CA PHE A 93 12.20 14.56 -0.69
C PHE A 93 12.64 15.93 -0.18
N PRO A 94 13.41 16.01 0.93
CA PRO A 94 13.76 17.29 1.57
C PRO A 94 14.46 18.30 0.66
N ALA A 95 15.11 17.83 -0.41
CA ALA A 95 15.76 18.68 -1.40
C ALA A 95 14.75 19.40 -2.30
N ASP A 96 13.58 18.79 -2.56
CA ASP A 96 12.69 19.24 -3.60
C ASP A 96 11.65 20.24 -3.09
N ASP A 97 11.06 20.02 -1.92
CA ASP A 97 10.01 20.90 -1.43
C ASP A 97 9.67 20.72 0.07
N ARG A 98 10.34 21.48 0.92
CA ARG A 98 10.10 21.51 2.37
C ARG A 98 8.77 22.14 2.77
N PHE A 99 8.09 22.83 1.85
CA PHE A 99 6.89 23.60 2.14
C PHE A 99 5.61 22.75 2.07
N HIS A 100 5.65 21.61 1.39
CA HIS A 100 4.48 20.75 1.17
C HIS A 100 4.33 19.60 2.17
N GLN A 101 5.39 19.26 2.92
CA GLN A 101 5.31 18.28 3.99
C GLN A 101 6.05 18.77 5.24
N PRO A 102 5.37 18.84 6.39
CA PRO A 102 5.99 19.31 7.64
C PRO A 102 6.93 18.28 8.29
N THR A 103 6.91 17.03 7.83
CA THR A 103 7.70 15.92 8.35
C THR A 103 8.31 15.10 7.23
N ASP A 104 9.38 14.35 7.54
CA ASP A 104 9.97 13.40 6.59
C ASP A 104 9.20 12.07 6.64
N PHE A 105 8.57 11.69 5.52
CA PHE A 105 7.81 10.43 5.40
C PHE A 105 8.65 9.19 5.73
N ARG A 106 9.99 9.25 5.52
CA ARG A 106 10.91 8.14 5.84
C ARG A 106 10.99 7.85 7.33
N VAL A 107 10.70 8.85 8.18
CA VAL A 107 10.75 8.71 9.64
C VAL A 107 9.38 8.33 10.22
N ILE A 108 8.29 8.79 9.61
CA ILE A 108 6.94 8.60 10.14
C ILE A 108 6.09 7.60 9.36
N GLY A 109 6.56 7.15 8.20
CA GLY A 109 5.87 6.19 7.33
C GLY A 109 4.95 6.84 6.30
N LEU A 110 4.62 6.04 5.29
CA LEU A 110 3.92 6.47 4.08
C LEU A 110 2.53 7.07 4.37
N ALA A 111 1.71 6.36 5.14
CA ALA A 111 0.34 6.79 5.41
C ALA A 111 0.30 7.93 6.42
N LEU A 112 1.12 7.86 7.48
CA LEU A 112 1.08 8.82 8.59
C LEU A 112 1.70 10.18 8.25
N ASN A 113 2.35 10.32 7.11
CA ASN A 113 2.77 11.62 6.57
C ASN A 113 1.58 12.53 6.24
N ILE A 114 0.48 11.97 5.80
CA ILE A 114 -0.68 12.72 5.31
C ILE A 114 -1.44 13.48 6.40
N PRO A 115 -1.70 12.91 7.60
CA PRO A 115 -2.24 13.67 8.70
C PRO A 115 -1.48 14.97 9.01
N TYR A 116 -0.15 14.96 8.92
CA TYR A 116 0.65 16.17 9.12
C TYR A 116 0.42 17.22 8.03
N ILE A 117 0.30 16.79 6.76
CA ILE A 117 0.00 17.70 5.63
C ILE A 117 -1.39 18.32 5.78
N LEU A 118 -2.37 17.52 6.24
CA LEU A 118 -3.78 17.93 6.34
C LEU A 118 -4.16 18.50 7.72
N GLY A 119 -3.25 18.54 8.69
CA GLY A 119 -3.56 18.99 10.04
C GLY A 119 -4.60 18.10 10.75
N LEU A 120 -4.49 16.78 10.57
CA LEU A 120 -5.36 15.77 11.17
C LEU A 120 -4.67 15.04 12.32
N ASP A 121 -5.44 14.29 13.10
CA ASP A 121 -4.89 13.38 14.09
C ASP A 121 -4.09 12.26 13.43
N VAL A 122 -2.90 11.98 13.98
CA VAL A 122 -1.96 11.00 13.44
C VAL A 122 -2.38 9.60 13.87
N VAL A 123 -3.33 9.03 13.12
CA VAL A 123 -3.90 7.69 13.35
C VAL A 123 -3.99 6.95 12.02
N GLU A 124 -3.57 5.68 12.00
CA GLU A 124 -3.70 4.83 10.81
C GLU A 124 -5.17 4.67 10.41
N ARG A 125 -5.44 4.83 9.12
CA ARG A 125 -6.79 4.72 8.57
C ARG A 125 -6.81 3.79 7.38
N ARG A 126 -7.65 2.75 7.47
CA ARG A 126 -7.88 1.82 6.37
C ARG A 126 -8.82 2.41 5.34
N PRO A 127 -8.52 2.31 4.02
CA PRO A 127 -9.49 2.60 2.97
C PRO A 127 -10.65 1.60 3.03
N ARG A 128 -11.86 2.07 2.79
CA ARG A 128 -13.04 1.20 2.69
C ARG A 128 -13.21 0.80 1.24
N LEU A 129 -12.91 -0.46 0.96
CA LEU A 129 -13.12 -1.08 -0.34
C LEU A 129 -14.13 -2.20 -0.15
N ALA A 130 -15.22 -2.15 -0.92
CA ALA A 130 -16.30 -3.13 -0.80
C ALA A 130 -16.19 -4.17 -1.92
N PRO A 131 -15.98 -5.47 -1.60
CA PRO A 131 -16.19 -6.53 -2.57
C PRO A 131 -17.62 -6.53 -3.10
N SER A 132 -17.81 -6.93 -4.35
CA SER A 132 -19.15 -6.94 -5.02
C SER A 132 -20.12 -7.98 -4.44
N GLY A 133 -19.67 -8.83 -3.53
CA GLY A 133 -20.45 -9.91 -2.91
C GLY A 133 -20.43 -11.22 -3.68
N LEU A 134 -19.91 -11.25 -4.89
CA LEU A 134 -19.76 -12.47 -5.68
C LEU A 134 -18.39 -13.10 -5.40
N ARG A 135 -18.38 -14.33 -4.87
CA ARG A 135 -17.15 -15.11 -4.67
C ARG A 135 -16.63 -15.63 -6.03
N PRO A 136 -15.48 -15.15 -6.53
CA PRO A 136 -15.02 -15.54 -7.88
C PRO A 136 -14.53 -16.99 -7.98
N VAL A 137 -14.03 -17.54 -6.89
CA VAL A 137 -13.46 -18.90 -6.81
C VAL A 137 -14.13 -19.64 -5.65
N LYS A 138 -14.69 -20.82 -5.92
CA LYS A 138 -15.48 -21.58 -4.94
C LYS A 138 -14.61 -22.28 -3.89
N GLU A 139 -13.49 -22.87 -4.32
CA GLU A 139 -12.58 -23.59 -3.44
C GLU A 139 -11.84 -22.62 -2.51
N PRO A 140 -11.30 -23.12 -1.38
CA PRO A 140 -10.41 -22.33 -0.54
C PRO A 140 -9.19 -21.84 -1.32
N TYR A 141 -8.89 -20.55 -1.23
CA TYR A 141 -7.75 -19.99 -1.93
C TYR A 141 -7.08 -18.85 -1.18
N VAL A 142 -5.85 -18.63 -1.53
CA VAL A 142 -5.05 -17.49 -1.11
C VAL A 142 -4.56 -16.74 -2.34
N CYS A 143 -4.43 -15.43 -2.22
CA CYS A 143 -3.82 -14.61 -3.26
C CYS A 143 -2.36 -14.33 -2.92
N ILE A 144 -1.51 -14.34 -3.93
CA ILE A 144 -0.11 -13.92 -3.81
C ILE A 144 0.22 -12.82 -4.81
N ALA A 145 1.18 -11.95 -4.47
CA ALA A 145 1.81 -11.03 -5.40
C ALA A 145 3.32 -11.01 -5.18
N ALA A 146 4.05 -11.36 -6.23
CA ALA A 146 5.49 -11.57 -6.21
C ALA A 146 6.28 -10.43 -6.88
N GLN A 147 5.60 -9.44 -7.48
CA GLN A 147 6.22 -8.37 -8.25
C GLN A 147 6.10 -7.00 -7.57
N SER A 148 7.05 -6.14 -7.88
CA SER A 148 7.08 -4.76 -7.41
C SER A 148 7.85 -3.85 -8.37
N THR A 149 7.82 -2.54 -8.12
CA THR A 149 8.46 -1.50 -8.95
C THR A 149 9.97 -1.41 -8.78
N SER A 150 10.59 -2.16 -7.87
CA SER A 150 12.03 -2.18 -7.64
C SER A 150 12.47 -3.57 -7.17
N GLN A 151 13.62 -4.05 -7.63
CA GLN A 151 14.21 -5.33 -7.24
C GLN A 151 14.43 -5.45 -5.72
N ALA A 152 14.74 -4.36 -5.04
CA ALA A 152 14.92 -4.35 -3.59
C ALA A 152 13.66 -4.74 -2.81
N LYS A 153 12.47 -4.58 -3.41
CA LYS A 153 11.19 -4.99 -2.83
C LYS A 153 10.84 -6.45 -3.08
N TYR A 154 11.43 -7.09 -4.10
CA TYR A 154 11.20 -8.51 -4.39
C TYR A 154 11.70 -9.40 -3.26
N TRP A 155 11.02 -10.51 -3.04
CA TRP A 155 11.57 -11.56 -2.21
C TRP A 155 12.66 -12.32 -2.98
N ASN A 156 13.90 -11.91 -2.75
CA ASN A 156 15.08 -12.35 -3.51
C ASN A 156 15.60 -13.76 -3.08
N ASN A 157 14.89 -14.46 -2.22
CA ASN A 157 15.20 -15.87 -1.90
C ASN A 157 14.85 -16.76 -3.09
N PRO A 158 15.80 -17.50 -3.70
CA PRO A 158 15.57 -18.23 -4.94
C PRO A 158 14.57 -19.37 -4.83
N ARG A 159 14.30 -19.87 -3.63
CA ARG A 159 13.35 -20.95 -3.37
C ARG A 159 12.12 -20.50 -2.56
N GLY A 160 12.15 -19.28 -2.07
CA GLY A 160 11.17 -18.77 -1.12
C GLY A 160 9.72 -18.95 -1.58
N TRP A 161 9.40 -18.47 -2.77
CA TRP A 161 8.05 -18.60 -3.33
C TRP A 161 7.66 -20.05 -3.61
N ILE A 162 8.55 -20.84 -4.21
CA ILE A 162 8.26 -22.23 -4.57
C ILE A 162 7.89 -23.05 -3.32
N GLU A 163 8.74 -23.00 -2.29
CA GLU A 163 8.53 -23.73 -1.04
C GLU A 163 7.29 -23.23 -0.27
N THR A 164 6.99 -21.93 -0.34
CA THR A 164 5.77 -21.37 0.27
C THR A 164 4.52 -21.82 -0.47
N ILE A 165 4.54 -21.84 -1.81
CA ILE A 165 3.41 -22.32 -2.62
C ILE A 165 3.16 -23.81 -2.39
N ASP A 166 4.22 -24.63 -2.33
CA ASP A 166 4.09 -26.05 -2.02
C ASP A 166 3.49 -26.28 -0.62
N PHE A 167 3.90 -25.50 0.36
CA PHE A 167 3.31 -25.50 1.70
C PHE A 167 1.81 -25.16 1.67
N LEU A 168 1.40 -24.10 0.97
CA LEU A 168 0.00 -23.68 0.86
C LEU A 168 -0.86 -24.73 0.15
N LYS A 169 -0.32 -25.33 -0.92
CA LYS A 169 -1.01 -26.43 -1.64
C LYS A 169 -1.16 -27.67 -0.77
N ALA A 170 -0.16 -28.01 0.04
CA ALA A 170 -0.24 -29.11 1.00
C ALA A 170 -1.32 -28.89 2.09
N LEU A 171 -1.67 -27.63 2.38
CA LEU A 171 -2.78 -27.25 3.25
C LEU A 171 -4.15 -27.25 2.54
N GLY A 172 -4.21 -27.54 1.24
CA GLY A 172 -5.45 -27.61 0.46
C GLY A 172 -5.85 -26.30 -0.24
N TYR A 173 -4.99 -25.28 -0.24
CA TYR A 173 -5.30 -24.02 -0.92
C TYR A 173 -4.99 -24.06 -2.41
N ARG A 174 -5.85 -23.41 -3.20
CA ARG A 174 -5.46 -22.87 -4.49
C ARG A 174 -4.63 -21.60 -4.24
N VAL A 175 -3.54 -21.43 -4.98
CA VAL A 175 -2.63 -20.29 -4.83
C VAL A 175 -2.68 -19.43 -6.09
N LEU A 176 -3.33 -18.27 -6.01
CA LEU A 176 -3.60 -17.40 -7.15
C LEU A 176 -2.59 -16.24 -7.19
N CYS A 177 -1.78 -16.17 -8.23
CA CYS A 177 -0.89 -15.03 -8.45
C CYS A 177 -1.64 -13.90 -9.17
N ILE A 178 -1.83 -12.77 -8.49
CA ILE A 178 -2.66 -11.67 -8.94
C ILE A 178 -1.86 -10.44 -9.40
N ASP A 179 -0.58 -10.59 -9.69
CA ASP A 179 0.25 -9.53 -10.23
C ASP A 179 -0.33 -8.96 -11.54
N LYS A 180 0.11 -7.75 -11.91
CA LYS A 180 -0.35 -7.13 -13.16
C LYS A 180 0.16 -7.86 -14.39
N GLU A 181 1.38 -8.38 -14.35
CA GLU A 181 2.07 -8.99 -15.50
C GLU A 181 2.56 -10.38 -15.14
N LYS A 182 2.58 -11.27 -16.14
CA LYS A 182 3.16 -12.60 -15.98
C LYS A 182 4.69 -12.57 -15.86
N CYS A 183 5.31 -11.59 -16.49
CA CYS A 183 6.74 -11.35 -16.47
C CYS A 183 7.00 -9.86 -16.26
N HIS A 184 7.79 -9.52 -15.26
CA HIS A 184 8.12 -8.13 -14.93
C HIS A 184 9.59 -8.00 -14.57
N GLY A 185 10.19 -6.85 -14.88
CA GLY A 185 11.57 -6.57 -14.56
C GLY A 185 12.19 -5.49 -15.43
N SER A 186 13.48 -5.25 -15.22
CA SER A 186 14.28 -4.33 -16.03
C SER A 186 15.76 -4.71 -15.98
N GLY A 187 16.48 -4.39 -17.04
CA GLY A 187 17.92 -4.65 -17.13
C GLY A 187 18.25 -6.14 -16.97
N ARG A 188 19.03 -6.48 -15.97
CA ARG A 188 19.43 -7.86 -15.64
C ARG A 188 18.43 -8.60 -14.72
N HIS A 189 17.41 -7.93 -14.22
CA HIS A 189 16.47 -8.47 -13.26
C HIS A 189 15.10 -8.69 -13.92
N TRP A 190 14.79 -9.94 -14.24
CA TRP A 190 13.53 -10.35 -14.81
C TRP A 190 12.92 -11.50 -14.02
N HIS A 191 11.65 -11.39 -13.70
CA HIS A 191 10.92 -12.35 -12.90
C HIS A 191 9.61 -12.75 -13.60
N THR A 192 9.37 -14.04 -13.65
CA THR A 192 8.05 -14.59 -13.97
C THR A 192 7.27 -14.83 -12.69
N ILE A 193 5.96 -15.06 -12.82
CA ILE A 193 5.16 -15.54 -11.69
C ILE A 193 5.78 -16.82 -11.13
N PRO A 194 5.69 -17.03 -9.81
CA PRO A 194 6.32 -18.21 -9.17
C PRO A 194 5.77 -19.53 -9.71
N TYR A 195 6.66 -20.50 -9.85
CA TYR A 195 6.25 -21.84 -10.25
C TYR A 195 5.30 -22.47 -9.22
N GLY A 196 4.27 -23.14 -9.71
CA GLY A 196 3.28 -23.85 -8.89
C GLY A 196 2.05 -23.03 -8.50
N CYS A 197 2.04 -21.69 -8.68
CA CYS A 197 0.81 -20.91 -8.54
C CYS A 197 -0.05 -20.95 -9.80
N GLU A 198 -1.30 -20.56 -9.65
CA GLU A 198 -2.22 -20.33 -10.76
C GLU A 198 -2.08 -18.89 -11.30
N ASP A 199 -2.08 -18.75 -12.62
CA ASP A 199 -1.94 -17.48 -13.31
C ASP A 199 -3.29 -16.72 -13.29
N PHE A 200 -3.39 -15.73 -12.43
CA PHE A 200 -4.47 -14.75 -12.35
C PHE A 200 -3.94 -13.34 -12.63
N THR A 201 -2.84 -13.23 -13.37
CA THR A 201 -2.26 -11.95 -13.78
C THR A 201 -3.12 -11.24 -14.81
N GLY A 202 -2.86 -9.97 -15.03
CA GLY A 202 -3.50 -9.13 -16.05
C GLY A 202 -3.74 -7.70 -15.59
N ASP A 203 -3.90 -6.77 -16.54
CA ASP A 203 -4.34 -5.40 -16.25
C ASP A 203 -5.88 -5.36 -16.14
N LEU A 204 -6.40 -6.03 -15.12
CA LEU A 204 -7.82 -6.14 -14.83
C LEU A 204 -8.33 -4.91 -14.08
N PRO A 205 -9.65 -4.63 -14.12
CA PRO A 205 -10.27 -3.65 -13.25
C PRO A 205 -9.91 -3.89 -11.78
N LEU A 206 -9.60 -2.84 -11.05
CA LEU A 206 -9.22 -2.96 -9.62
C LEU A 206 -10.34 -3.59 -8.77
N GLN A 207 -11.60 -3.40 -9.15
CA GLN A 207 -12.73 -4.03 -8.47
C GLN A 207 -12.67 -5.56 -8.53
N GLU A 208 -12.26 -6.14 -9.66
CA GLU A 208 -12.08 -7.60 -9.77
C GLU A 208 -10.97 -8.10 -8.83
N ARG A 209 -9.91 -7.30 -8.64
CA ARG A 209 -8.88 -7.60 -7.64
C ARG A 209 -9.40 -7.51 -6.21
N VAL A 210 -10.24 -6.51 -5.92
CA VAL A 210 -10.91 -6.37 -4.62
C VAL A 210 -11.83 -7.57 -4.36
N ASP A 211 -12.58 -8.01 -5.36
CA ASP A 211 -13.47 -9.17 -5.25
C ASP A 211 -12.67 -10.47 -4.98
N LEU A 212 -11.58 -10.69 -5.69
CA LEU A 212 -10.68 -11.81 -5.41
C LEU A 212 -10.09 -11.74 -4.00
N LEU A 213 -9.59 -10.58 -3.61
CA LEU A 213 -8.96 -10.38 -2.31
C LEU A 213 -9.97 -10.50 -1.16
N GLY A 214 -11.14 -9.87 -1.27
CA GLY A 214 -12.15 -9.87 -0.22
C GLY A 214 -12.71 -11.26 0.11
N HIS A 215 -12.56 -12.22 -0.78
CA HIS A 215 -12.98 -13.61 -0.59
C HIS A 215 -11.81 -14.60 -0.40
N ALA A 216 -10.57 -14.14 -0.48
CA ALA A 216 -9.39 -14.93 -0.15
C ALA A 216 -9.27 -15.11 1.36
N ASP A 217 -8.80 -16.25 1.82
CA ASP A 217 -8.58 -16.47 3.25
C ASP A 217 -7.47 -15.55 3.80
N PHE A 218 -6.44 -15.31 3.00
CA PHE A 218 -5.40 -14.31 3.25
C PHE A 218 -4.61 -14.01 1.98
N PHE A 219 -3.77 -13.00 2.08
CA PHE A 219 -2.86 -12.57 1.03
C PHE A 219 -1.41 -12.68 1.51
N VAL A 220 -0.51 -13.14 0.63
CA VAL A 220 0.94 -13.13 0.85
C VAL A 220 1.60 -12.27 -0.22
N GLY A 221 2.30 -11.23 0.19
CA GLY A 221 2.93 -10.33 -0.77
C GLY A 221 4.05 -9.49 -0.22
N LEU A 222 4.44 -8.52 -1.02
CA LEU A 222 5.58 -7.64 -0.79
C LEU A 222 5.11 -6.28 -0.24
N SER A 223 6.06 -5.42 0.14
CA SER A 223 5.81 -3.98 0.37
C SER A 223 5.44 -3.30 -0.95
N SER A 224 4.20 -3.47 -1.40
CA SER A 224 3.71 -3.03 -2.72
C SER A 224 2.22 -2.69 -2.71
N GLY A 225 1.72 -2.10 -3.81
CA GLY A 225 0.34 -1.65 -3.93
C GLY A 225 -0.71 -2.74 -3.72
N LEU A 226 -0.44 -4.01 -4.11
CA LEU A 226 -1.38 -5.12 -3.91
C LEU A 226 -1.53 -5.52 -2.43
N SER A 227 -0.50 -5.34 -1.59
CA SER A 227 -0.63 -5.50 -0.14
C SER A 227 -1.57 -4.44 0.47
N TRP A 228 -1.48 -3.20 0.01
CA TRP A 228 -2.40 -2.13 0.40
C TRP A 228 -3.83 -2.40 -0.06
N LEU A 229 -3.99 -2.94 -1.28
CA LEU A 229 -5.30 -3.30 -1.81
C LEU A 229 -5.93 -4.45 -1.01
N ALA A 230 -5.16 -5.48 -0.66
CA ALA A 230 -5.59 -6.59 0.18
C ALA A 230 -6.02 -6.10 1.57
N TRP A 231 -5.20 -5.25 2.20
CA TRP A 231 -5.54 -4.64 3.47
C TRP A 231 -6.83 -3.81 3.38
N GLY A 232 -6.96 -2.98 2.32
CA GLY A 232 -8.17 -2.19 2.06
C GLY A 232 -9.43 -3.04 1.86
N ALA A 233 -9.32 -4.19 1.21
CA ALA A 233 -10.40 -5.17 1.02
C ALA A 233 -10.76 -5.95 2.30
N GLY A 234 -10.01 -5.76 3.40
CA GLY A 234 -10.24 -6.48 4.65
C GLY A 234 -9.54 -7.82 4.77
N THR A 235 -8.76 -8.20 3.78
CA THR A 235 -8.02 -9.47 3.72
C THR A 235 -6.82 -9.45 4.67
N PRO A 236 -6.59 -10.46 5.51
CA PRO A 236 -5.37 -10.59 6.30
C PRO A 236 -4.12 -10.65 5.42
N VAL A 237 -3.07 -9.93 5.78
CA VAL A 237 -1.87 -9.78 4.94
C VAL A 237 -0.63 -10.33 5.64
N VAL A 238 0.00 -11.33 5.03
CA VAL A 238 1.39 -11.71 5.31
C VAL A 238 2.29 -10.87 4.41
N MET A 239 3.08 -9.99 5.00
CA MET A 239 3.93 -9.04 4.25
C MET A 239 5.40 -9.40 4.38
N ILE A 240 6.03 -9.73 3.25
CA ILE A 240 7.47 -9.98 3.16
C ILE A 240 8.14 -8.64 2.83
N SER A 241 8.99 -8.14 3.72
CA SER A 241 9.59 -6.81 3.60
C SER A 241 11.00 -6.80 4.17
N GLY A 242 11.93 -6.16 3.48
CA GLY A 242 13.28 -5.87 3.96
C GLY A 242 13.73 -4.49 3.48
N PHE A 243 13.10 -3.99 2.42
CA PHE A 243 13.35 -2.68 1.85
C PHE A 243 12.82 -1.53 2.72
N THR A 244 11.68 -1.74 3.39
CA THR A 244 11.02 -0.80 4.30
C THR A 244 11.03 -1.31 5.73
N LEU A 245 11.06 -0.42 6.71
CA LEU A 245 10.83 -0.75 8.11
C LEU A 245 9.31 -0.87 8.39
N PRO A 246 8.90 -1.59 9.46
CA PRO A 246 7.49 -1.91 9.72
C PRO A 246 6.52 -0.73 9.79
N TYR A 247 6.95 0.44 10.19
CA TYR A 247 6.11 1.62 10.32
C TYR A 247 5.80 2.32 8.98
N ASN A 248 6.46 1.90 7.89
CA ASN A 248 6.25 2.53 6.58
C ASN A 248 4.90 2.16 5.95
N GLU A 249 4.48 0.90 6.10
CA GLU A 249 3.18 0.43 5.65
C GLU A 249 2.18 0.33 6.80
N PHE A 250 0.95 -0.05 6.48
CA PHE A 250 -0.08 -0.36 7.47
C PHE A 250 0.36 -1.44 8.46
N TYR A 251 -0.22 -1.41 9.64
CA TYR A 251 0.05 -2.43 10.65
C TYR A 251 -0.48 -3.80 10.24
N THR A 252 0.41 -4.78 10.26
CA THR A 252 0.08 -6.21 10.21
C THR A 252 0.98 -6.97 11.18
N PRO A 253 0.42 -7.84 12.06
CA PRO A 253 1.23 -8.67 12.94
C PRO A 253 1.96 -9.79 12.19
N TYR A 254 1.61 -9.99 10.91
CA TYR A 254 2.17 -11.05 10.05
C TYR A 254 3.22 -10.53 9.08
N ARG A 255 4.03 -9.57 9.52
CA ARG A 255 5.18 -9.09 8.76
C ARG A 255 6.38 -10.01 8.95
N VAL A 256 7.05 -10.34 7.84
CA VAL A 256 8.29 -11.13 7.82
C VAL A 256 9.43 -10.21 7.39
N ILE A 257 10.35 -9.97 8.30
CA ILE A 257 11.55 -9.15 8.10
C ILE A 257 12.74 -9.81 8.83
N ASN A 258 13.91 -9.76 8.22
CA ASN A 258 15.13 -10.23 8.84
C ASN A 258 15.98 -9.05 9.32
N PHE A 259 15.95 -8.77 10.63
CA PHE A 259 16.72 -7.68 11.24
C PHE A 259 18.21 -8.03 11.48
N HIS A 260 18.65 -9.27 11.20
CA HIS A 260 20.05 -9.68 11.36
C HIS A 260 20.93 -9.35 10.15
N VAL A 261 20.33 -8.80 9.09
CA VAL A 261 21.01 -8.38 7.86
C VAL A 261 20.69 -6.93 7.55
N CYS A 262 21.32 -6.35 6.52
CA CYS A 262 20.97 -5.01 6.05
C CYS A 262 19.48 -4.92 5.71
N ASN A 263 18.81 -3.83 6.08
CA ASN A 263 17.40 -3.59 5.77
C ASN A 263 17.07 -2.09 5.87
N GLY A 264 15.83 -1.71 5.46
CA GLY A 264 15.25 -0.41 5.71
C GLY A 264 15.82 0.74 4.86
N CYS A 265 16.41 0.49 3.69
CA CYS A 265 17.02 1.56 2.87
C CYS A 265 16.01 2.64 2.45
N TRP A 266 14.74 2.27 2.19
CA TRP A 266 13.69 3.23 1.87
C TRP A 266 13.38 4.20 3.01
N THR A 267 13.48 3.71 4.23
CA THR A 267 13.18 4.47 5.45
C THR A 267 14.43 5.11 6.08
N ASP A 268 15.57 5.04 5.40
CA ASP A 268 16.80 5.72 5.80
C ASP A 268 16.85 7.11 5.20
N SER A 269 16.84 8.13 6.05
CA SER A 269 16.88 9.53 5.60
C SER A 269 18.22 9.96 5.00
N SER A 270 19.27 9.15 5.16
CA SER A 270 20.58 9.37 4.52
C SER A 270 20.65 8.83 3.10
N GLU A 271 19.67 8.01 2.69
CA GLU A 271 19.62 7.41 1.36
C GLU A 271 18.54 8.10 0.51
N GLU A 272 18.82 8.26 -0.78
CA GLU A 272 17.86 8.79 -1.74
C GLU A 272 17.47 7.69 -2.73
N PHE A 273 16.18 7.37 -2.79
CA PHE A 273 15.68 6.32 -3.68
C PHE A 273 15.73 6.77 -5.13
N SER A 274 16.40 5.99 -5.99
CA SER A 274 16.43 6.21 -7.42
C SER A 274 15.30 5.46 -8.11
N HIS A 275 14.29 6.18 -8.60
CA HIS A 275 13.22 5.62 -9.42
C HIS A 275 13.69 5.11 -10.79
N ALA A 276 14.82 5.61 -11.28
CA ALA A 276 15.40 5.22 -12.57
C ALA A 276 16.21 3.92 -12.49
N ASP A 277 16.65 3.52 -11.29
CA ASP A 277 17.41 2.30 -11.05
C ASP A 277 16.53 1.20 -10.47
N PHE A 278 16.06 0.30 -11.33
CA PHE A 278 15.29 -0.87 -10.88
C PHE A 278 16.06 -1.76 -9.90
N GLY A 279 17.38 -1.86 -10.05
CA GLY A 279 18.29 -2.62 -9.20
C GLY A 279 18.82 -1.88 -7.99
N TRP A 280 18.23 -0.75 -7.61
CA TRP A 280 18.72 0.10 -6.53
C TRP A 280 18.94 -0.66 -5.20
N CYS A 281 20.18 -0.72 -4.77
CA CYS A 281 20.64 -1.28 -3.51
C CYS A 281 21.78 -0.40 -3.00
N PRO A 282 21.54 0.74 -2.34
CA PRO A 282 22.53 1.82 -2.15
C PRO A 282 23.75 1.37 -1.36
N ARG A 283 23.58 0.41 -0.43
CA ARG A 283 24.66 -0.03 0.46
C ARG A 283 25.45 -1.22 -0.07
N HIS A 284 24.87 -2.05 -0.94
CA HIS A 284 25.47 -3.34 -1.28
C HIS A 284 25.38 -3.70 -2.78
N ALA A 285 25.03 -2.74 -3.66
CA ALA A 285 24.99 -3.00 -5.10
C ALA A 285 26.29 -3.62 -5.62
N GLY A 286 26.18 -4.69 -6.42
CA GLY A 286 27.32 -5.38 -7.03
C GLY A 286 28.16 -6.21 -6.07
N THR A 287 27.77 -6.42 -4.82
CA THR A 287 28.46 -7.28 -3.85
C THR A 287 27.65 -8.56 -3.57
N GLU A 288 28.24 -9.51 -2.85
CA GLU A 288 27.55 -10.72 -2.40
C GLU A 288 26.41 -10.43 -1.42
N ARG A 289 26.37 -9.22 -0.85
CA ARG A 289 25.33 -8.77 0.07
C ARG A 289 24.17 -8.07 -0.63
N GLU A 290 24.20 -7.93 -1.96
CA GLU A 290 23.14 -7.28 -2.73
C GLU A 290 21.78 -7.93 -2.45
N PHE A 291 20.78 -7.11 -2.08
CA PHE A 291 19.43 -7.53 -1.68
C PHE A 291 19.36 -8.55 -0.54
N GLU A 292 20.37 -8.62 0.32
CA GLU A 292 20.37 -9.57 1.46
C GLU A 292 19.15 -9.37 2.37
N CYS A 293 18.60 -8.14 2.45
CA CYS A 293 17.42 -7.78 3.22
C CYS A 293 16.20 -8.67 2.95
N THR A 294 16.04 -9.13 1.72
CA THR A 294 14.94 -10.04 1.34
C THR A 294 15.46 -11.43 0.93
N ARG A 295 16.69 -11.54 0.47
CA ARG A 295 17.29 -12.83 0.10
C ARG A 295 17.42 -13.78 1.30
N PHE A 296 17.72 -13.25 2.48
CA PHE A 296 17.86 -14.03 3.72
C PHE A 296 16.59 -14.10 4.56
N ILE A 297 15.43 -13.73 4.02
CA ILE A 297 14.14 -14.15 4.54
C ILE A 297 13.89 -15.56 4.01
N SER A 298 13.83 -16.57 4.91
CA SER A 298 13.62 -17.95 4.53
C SER A 298 12.12 -18.26 4.30
N SER A 299 11.83 -19.28 3.47
CA SER A 299 10.49 -19.84 3.33
C SER A 299 9.93 -20.34 4.66
N GLY A 300 10.79 -20.90 5.53
CA GLY A 300 10.42 -21.33 6.87
C GLY A 300 9.85 -20.21 7.73
N GLN A 301 10.45 -19.00 7.70
CA GLN A 301 9.91 -17.84 8.41
C GLN A 301 8.54 -17.40 7.86
N VAL A 302 8.37 -17.42 6.54
CA VAL A 302 7.09 -17.09 5.89
C VAL A 302 6.03 -18.13 6.23
N CYS A 303 6.33 -19.43 6.11
CA CYS A 303 5.41 -20.52 6.44
C CYS A 303 4.99 -20.53 7.93
N GLN A 304 5.92 -20.24 8.84
CA GLN A 304 5.61 -20.10 10.28
C GLN A 304 4.66 -18.91 10.51
N THR A 305 4.88 -17.79 9.81
CA THR A 305 4.00 -16.62 9.90
C THR A 305 2.61 -16.91 9.34
N ILE A 306 2.51 -17.65 8.23
CA ILE A 306 1.25 -18.12 7.67
C ILE A 306 0.53 -19.05 8.67
N ALA A 307 1.24 -20.02 9.27
CA ALA A 307 0.66 -20.92 10.27
C ALA A 307 0.10 -20.16 11.48
N ARG A 308 0.81 -19.12 11.96
CA ARG A 308 0.32 -18.24 13.01
C ARG A 308 -0.94 -17.47 12.58
N LEU A 309 -0.96 -16.87 11.39
CA LEU A 309 -2.15 -16.22 10.84
C LEU A 309 -3.32 -17.19 10.79
N MET A 310 -3.12 -18.38 10.26
CA MET A 310 -4.17 -19.40 10.16
C MET A 310 -4.73 -19.76 11.54
N ALA A 311 -3.86 -19.90 12.54
CA ALA A 311 -4.30 -20.19 13.93
C ALA A 311 -5.13 -19.03 14.50
N ASP A 312 -4.67 -17.78 14.33
CA ASP A 312 -5.35 -16.58 14.85
C ASP A 312 -6.73 -16.38 14.20
N TYR A 313 -6.87 -16.69 12.91
CA TYR A 313 -8.13 -16.60 12.15
C TYR A 313 -8.94 -17.91 12.16
N LYS A 314 -8.45 -18.97 12.82
CA LYS A 314 -9.08 -20.32 12.88
C LYS A 314 -9.39 -20.87 11.49
N LEU A 315 -8.41 -20.75 10.57
CA LEU A 315 -8.50 -21.28 9.22
C LEU A 315 -8.07 -22.77 9.23
N ASP A 316 -9.03 -23.68 9.33
CA ASP A 316 -8.78 -25.12 9.21
C ASP A 316 -9.67 -25.71 8.10
N HIS A 317 -9.05 -26.15 7.01
CA HIS A 317 -9.76 -26.71 5.86
C HIS A 317 -9.84 -28.24 5.87
N LYS A 318 -9.22 -28.92 6.85
CA LYS A 318 -9.26 -30.38 6.94
C LYS A 318 -10.66 -30.92 7.25
N GLU A 319 -11.62 -30.05 7.66
CA GLU A 319 -12.99 -30.41 8.00
C GLU A 319 -14.09 -29.87 7.07
N GLY A 320 -13.78 -29.36 5.89
CA GLY A 320 -14.79 -28.98 4.89
C GLY A 320 -15.77 -27.86 5.30
N LYS A 321 -15.46 -27.06 6.30
CA LYS A 321 -16.32 -25.94 6.74
C LYS A 321 -16.02 -24.66 5.98
N VAL A 322 -16.87 -24.34 5.03
CA VAL A 322 -16.92 -23.01 4.38
C VAL A 322 -17.38 -21.99 5.41
N ARG A 323 -16.56 -20.97 5.70
CA ARG A 323 -17.03 -19.82 6.49
C ARG A 323 -18.06 -19.02 5.69
N VAL A 324 -19.24 -18.88 6.26
CA VAL A 324 -20.21 -17.85 5.86
C VAL A 324 -19.81 -16.59 6.64
N HIS A 325 -19.31 -15.57 5.94
CA HIS A 325 -19.08 -14.26 6.52
C HIS A 325 -20.44 -13.62 6.84
N GLY A 326 -20.72 -13.41 8.13
CA GLY A 326 -21.86 -12.64 8.63
C GLY A 326 -21.55 -11.14 8.67
#